data_50c8c749af1a94dd7ddff2e835012a20
#
_entry.id   50c8c749af1a94dd7ddff2e835012a20
#
_cell.length_a   1.000
_cell.length_b   1.000
_cell.length_c   1.000
_cell.angle_alpha   90.00
_cell.angle_beta   90.00
_cell.angle_gamma   90.00
#
_symmetry.space_group_name_H-M   'P 1'
#
loop_
_entity.id
_entity.type
_entity.pdbx_description
1 polymer ?
#
loop_
_entity_poly.entity_id
_entity_poly.type
_entity_poly.pdbx_seq_one_letter_code
_entity_poly.pdbx_strand_id
1 'polypeptide(L)'
;MSFLTTNSQFRLALVGICVVAITGGLGRFAYTPIIPYMQNTLNISSADIGLIASSNYLGYLIGSIIPLIYSFTNRQRLTLYLSVIVSIITLALMGSTSEFYMFVLLRFLQGISGAIGLVIATNLIFVQITVTGR
;
A
#
# COMPACT_ATOMS: atom_id res chain seq x y z
N MET A 1 -34.52 -8.58 -10.53
CA MET A 1 -33.13 -8.86 -10.96
C MET A 1 -32.09 -7.84 -10.42
N SER A 2 -32.50 -6.79 -9.74
CA SER A 2 -31.62 -5.68 -9.24
C SER A 2 -30.91 -5.93 -7.89
N PHE A 3 -31.45 -6.78 -7.03
CA PHE A 3 -30.89 -7.02 -5.68
C PHE A 3 -29.53 -7.75 -5.66
N LEU A 4 -29.27 -8.61 -6.64
CA LEU A 4 -28.00 -9.37 -6.72
C LEU A 4 -26.84 -8.49 -7.22
N THR A 5 -27.13 -7.49 -8.05
CA THR A 5 -26.12 -6.54 -8.57
C THR A 5 -25.67 -5.56 -7.49
N THR A 6 -26.58 -5.07 -6.65
CA THR A 6 -26.27 -4.12 -5.56
C THR A 6 -25.37 -4.76 -4.50
N ASN A 7 -25.63 -6.03 -4.12
CA ASN A 7 -24.76 -6.74 -3.18
C ASN A 7 -23.36 -7.01 -3.73
N SER A 8 -23.22 -7.26 -5.03
CA SER A 8 -21.92 -7.46 -5.68
C SER A 8 -21.12 -6.15 -5.72
N GLN A 9 -21.74 -5.04 -6.05
CA GLN A 9 -21.11 -3.72 -6.08
C GLN A 9 -20.68 -3.28 -4.68
N PHE A 10 -21.53 -3.47 -3.68
CA PHE A 10 -21.21 -3.15 -2.29
C PHE A 10 -20.00 -3.95 -1.78
N ARG A 11 -19.96 -5.26 -2.05
CA ARG A 11 -18.82 -6.12 -1.69
C ARG A 11 -17.53 -5.68 -2.38
N LEU A 12 -17.59 -5.30 -3.64
CA LEU A 12 -16.44 -4.83 -4.40
C LEU A 12 -15.90 -3.50 -3.85
N ALA A 13 -16.81 -2.56 -3.57
CA ALA A 13 -16.46 -1.29 -2.94
C ALA A 13 -15.80 -1.50 -1.56
N LEU A 14 -16.34 -2.41 -0.76
CA LEU A 14 -15.83 -2.73 0.56
C LEU A 14 -14.43 -3.36 0.49
N VAL A 15 -14.21 -4.29 -0.44
CA VAL A 15 -12.88 -4.87 -0.70
C VAL A 15 -11.90 -3.79 -1.17
N GLY A 16 -12.31 -2.91 -2.08
CA GLY A 16 -11.48 -1.81 -2.55
C GLY A 16 -11.08 -0.84 -1.42
N ILE A 17 -12.02 -0.47 -0.55
CA ILE A 17 -11.76 0.36 0.63
C ILE A 17 -10.78 -0.34 1.57
N CYS A 18 -10.95 -1.64 1.85
CA CYS A 18 -10.03 -2.40 2.69
C CYS A 18 -8.61 -2.44 2.10
N VAL A 19 -8.49 -2.67 0.79
CA VAL A 19 -7.18 -2.67 0.12
C VAL A 19 -6.51 -1.30 0.23
N VAL A 20 -7.21 -0.22 -0.07
CA VAL A 20 -6.68 1.15 0.04
C VAL A 20 -6.33 1.48 1.49
N ALA A 21 -7.14 1.06 2.46
CA ALA A 21 -6.87 1.26 3.87
C ALA A 21 -5.60 0.53 4.34
N ILE A 22 -5.37 -0.70 3.88
CA ILE A 22 -4.17 -1.49 4.22
C ILE A 22 -2.93 -0.92 3.51
N THR A 23 -2.99 -0.76 2.20
CA THR A 23 -1.81 -0.40 1.40
C THR A 23 -1.44 1.07 1.51
N GLY A 24 -2.42 1.96 1.53
CA GLY A 24 -2.24 3.41 1.60
C GLY A 24 -2.36 3.96 3.03
N GLY A 25 -3.38 3.52 3.78
CA GLY A 25 -3.67 4.02 5.12
C GLY A 25 -2.67 3.50 6.17
N LEU A 26 -2.78 2.24 6.56
CA LEU A 26 -1.92 1.67 7.59
C LEU A 26 -0.45 1.73 7.21
N GLY A 27 -0.12 1.46 5.95
CA GLY A 27 1.25 1.53 5.46
C GLY A 27 1.92 2.89 5.62
N ARG A 28 1.19 3.98 5.49
CA ARG A 28 1.70 5.35 5.63
C ARG A 28 1.59 5.89 7.04
N PHE A 29 0.40 5.79 7.62
CA PHE A 29 0.08 6.49 8.85
C PHE A 29 0.51 5.73 10.12
N ALA A 30 0.69 4.40 10.07
CA ALA A 30 1.19 3.65 11.21
C ALA A 30 2.62 4.06 11.64
N TYR A 31 3.40 4.65 10.75
CA TYR A 31 4.74 5.13 11.06
C TYR A 31 4.75 6.34 12.01
N THR A 32 3.84 7.28 11.81
CA THR A 32 3.82 8.54 12.55
C THR A 32 3.76 8.35 14.07
N PRO A 33 2.86 7.53 14.63
CA PRO A 33 2.83 7.29 16.08
C PRO A 33 4.03 6.50 16.62
N ILE A 34 4.79 5.83 15.75
CA ILE A 34 5.99 5.06 16.16
C ILE A 34 7.23 5.95 16.27
N ILE A 35 7.24 7.13 15.63
CA ILE A 35 8.37 8.07 15.63
C ILE A 35 8.89 8.39 17.05
N PRO A 36 8.05 8.78 18.02
CA PRO A 36 8.53 9.08 19.37
C PRO A 36 9.22 7.89 20.04
N TYR A 37 8.70 6.68 19.82
CA TYR A 37 9.32 5.46 20.31
C TYR A 37 10.69 5.21 19.68
N MET A 38 10.81 5.40 18.37
CA MET A 38 12.09 5.24 17.65
C MET A 38 13.13 6.21 18.17
N GLN A 39 12.77 7.47 18.43
CA GLN A 39 13.69 8.47 18.98
C GLN A 39 14.13 8.14 20.41
N ASN A 40 13.18 7.80 21.28
CA ASN A 40 13.47 7.62 22.71
C ASN A 40 14.11 6.27 23.05
N THR A 41 13.77 5.21 22.30
CA THR A 41 14.21 3.84 22.62
C THR A 41 15.36 3.37 21.75
N LEU A 42 15.34 3.73 20.44
CA LEU A 42 16.36 3.30 19.48
C LEU A 42 17.42 4.37 19.23
N ASN A 43 17.31 5.55 19.86
CA ASN A 43 18.20 6.70 19.66
C ASN A 43 18.38 7.11 18.18
N ILE A 44 17.32 6.93 17.37
CA ILE A 44 17.33 7.30 15.96
C ILE A 44 17.15 8.82 15.86
N SER A 45 18.04 9.48 15.12
CA SER A 45 18.00 10.93 14.97
C SER A 45 16.79 11.39 14.14
N SER A 46 16.38 12.66 14.31
CA SER A 46 15.29 13.24 13.50
C SER A 46 15.62 13.25 11.99
N ALA A 47 16.91 13.37 11.64
CA ALA A 47 17.36 13.30 10.25
C ALA A 47 17.16 11.88 9.68
N ASP A 48 17.52 10.85 10.45
CA ASP A 48 17.34 9.45 10.03
C ASP A 48 15.86 9.08 9.88
N ILE A 49 15.00 9.60 10.78
CA ILE A 49 13.55 9.45 10.65
C ILE A 49 13.04 10.07 9.36
N GLY A 50 13.55 11.25 8.99
CA GLY A 50 13.27 11.90 7.72
C GLY A 50 13.70 11.04 6.52
N LEU A 51 14.88 10.41 6.58
CA LEU A 51 15.36 9.51 5.53
C LEU A 51 14.49 8.25 5.40
N ILE A 52 14.09 7.65 6.51
CA ILE A 52 13.16 6.51 6.52
C ILE A 52 11.82 6.89 5.89
N ALA A 53 11.27 8.07 6.21
CA ALA A 53 10.04 8.56 5.59
C ALA A 53 10.21 8.83 4.09
N SER A 54 11.32 9.47 3.70
CA SER A 54 11.63 9.79 2.30
C SER A 54 11.79 8.54 1.44
N SER A 55 12.35 7.46 1.99
CA SER A 55 12.48 6.18 1.29
C SER A 55 11.11 5.61 0.87
N ASN A 56 10.09 5.75 1.73
CA ASN A 56 8.72 5.34 1.39
C ASN A 56 8.13 6.17 0.25
N TYR A 57 8.35 7.49 0.24
CA TYR A 57 7.89 8.34 -0.86
C TYR A 57 8.58 8.01 -2.17
N LEU A 58 9.90 7.74 -2.14
CA LEU A 58 10.65 7.32 -3.32
C LEU A 58 10.13 5.98 -3.84
N GLY A 59 9.91 5.01 -2.96
CA GLY A 59 9.30 3.73 -3.32
C GLY A 59 7.92 3.91 -3.93
N TYR A 60 7.10 4.80 -3.37
CA TYR A 60 5.77 5.10 -3.88
C TYR A 60 5.81 5.72 -5.28
N LEU A 61 6.75 6.63 -5.53
CA LEU A 61 6.95 7.23 -6.85
C LEU A 61 7.28 6.16 -7.90
N ILE A 62 8.24 5.29 -7.60
CA ILE A 62 8.63 4.19 -8.49
C ILE A 62 7.46 3.22 -8.69
N GLY A 63 6.80 2.83 -7.60
CA GLY A 63 5.66 1.90 -7.62
C GLY A 63 4.46 2.42 -8.41
N SER A 64 4.26 3.74 -8.50
CA SER A 64 3.18 4.34 -9.30
C SER A 64 3.45 4.31 -10.80
N ILE A 65 4.72 4.29 -11.20
CA ILE A 65 5.14 4.25 -12.60
C ILE A 65 5.04 2.82 -13.17
N ILE A 66 5.29 1.80 -12.36
CA ILE A 66 5.30 0.39 -12.79
C ILE A 66 4.00 -0.02 -13.50
N PRO A 67 2.79 0.26 -12.97
CA PRO A 67 1.54 -0.08 -13.64
C PRO A 67 1.29 0.66 -14.95
N LEU A 68 1.95 1.81 -15.17
CA LEU A 68 1.85 2.58 -16.42
C LEU A 68 2.66 1.95 -17.54
N ILE A 69 3.84 1.38 -17.22
CA ILE A 69 4.74 0.74 -18.18
C ILE A 69 4.29 -0.68 -18.49
N TYR A 70 3.90 -1.43 -17.47
CA TYR A 70 3.45 -2.81 -17.61
C TYR A 70 1.93 -2.86 -17.65
N SER A 71 1.38 -3.24 -18.80
CA SER A 71 -0.07 -3.52 -18.96
C SER A 71 -0.42 -4.80 -18.20
N PHE A 72 -0.67 -4.70 -16.90
CA PHE A 72 -1.06 -5.84 -16.04
C PHE A 72 -2.48 -6.37 -16.31
N THR A 73 -3.05 -6.09 -17.49
CA THR A 73 -4.45 -6.36 -17.84
C THR A 73 -4.86 -7.80 -17.53
N ASN A 74 -4.00 -8.77 -17.77
CA ASN A 74 -4.32 -10.19 -17.57
C ASN A 74 -4.05 -10.71 -16.14
N ARG A 75 -3.34 -9.99 -15.28
CA ARG A 75 -2.93 -10.44 -13.95
C ARG A 75 -3.18 -9.42 -12.83
N GLN A 76 -4.07 -8.45 -13.04
CA GLN A 76 -4.33 -7.37 -12.08
C GLN A 76 -4.68 -7.90 -10.69
N ARG A 77 -5.52 -8.94 -10.60
CA ARG A 77 -5.90 -9.54 -9.31
C ARG A 77 -4.71 -10.14 -8.57
N LEU A 78 -3.85 -10.87 -9.27
CA LEU A 78 -2.65 -11.46 -8.67
C LEU A 78 -1.69 -10.37 -8.16
N THR A 79 -1.47 -9.33 -8.95
CA THR A 79 -0.60 -8.21 -8.57
C THR A 79 -1.17 -7.45 -7.37
N LEU A 80 -2.51 -7.30 -7.29
CA LEU A 80 -3.16 -6.70 -6.13
C LEU A 80 -2.94 -7.55 -4.87
N TYR A 81 -3.15 -8.87 -4.93
CA TYR A 81 -2.89 -9.76 -3.79
C TYR A 81 -1.42 -9.71 -3.35
N LEU A 82 -0.48 -9.74 -4.29
CA LEU A 82 0.94 -9.65 -3.99
C LEU A 82 1.29 -8.31 -3.33
N SER A 83 0.73 -7.19 -3.78
CA SER A 83 0.98 -5.89 -3.17
C SER A 83 0.47 -5.82 -1.73
N VAL A 84 -0.71 -6.38 -1.45
CA VAL A 84 -1.26 -6.46 -0.09
C VAL A 84 -0.40 -7.35 0.81
N ILE A 85 0.01 -8.52 0.32
CA ILE A 85 0.87 -9.45 1.08
C ILE A 85 2.21 -8.79 1.41
N VAL A 86 2.85 -8.15 0.44
CA VAL A 86 4.12 -7.44 0.65
C VAL A 86 3.93 -6.31 1.67
N SER A 87 2.85 -5.54 1.60
CA SER A 87 2.55 -4.48 2.56
C SER A 87 2.40 -5.03 3.98
N ILE A 88 1.71 -6.15 4.16
CA ILE A 88 1.52 -6.78 5.48
C ILE A 88 2.86 -7.30 6.02
N ILE A 89 3.63 -7.99 5.19
CA ILE A 89 4.93 -8.55 5.58
C ILE A 89 5.91 -7.43 5.98
N THR A 90 6.01 -6.37 5.19
CA THR A 90 6.90 -5.25 5.48
C THR A 90 6.51 -4.53 6.78
N LEU A 91 5.21 -4.36 7.06
CA LEU A 91 4.73 -3.81 8.31
C LEU A 91 5.07 -4.70 9.51
N ALA A 92 4.86 -6.01 9.38
CA ALA A 92 5.18 -6.97 10.45
C ALA A 92 6.69 -7.00 10.74
N LEU A 93 7.52 -7.00 9.71
CA LEU A 93 8.98 -6.98 9.85
C LEU A 93 9.49 -5.68 10.46
N MET A 94 8.83 -4.54 10.21
CA MET A 94 9.18 -3.28 10.87
C MET A 94 9.01 -3.35 12.40
N GLY A 95 8.04 -4.11 12.90
CA GLY A 95 7.87 -4.32 14.34
C GLY A 95 8.93 -5.24 14.96
N SER A 96 9.71 -5.96 14.15
CA SER A 96 10.69 -6.95 14.62
C SER A 96 12.14 -6.50 14.46
N THR A 97 12.39 -5.31 13.89
CA THR A 97 13.74 -4.80 13.65
C THR A 97 14.04 -3.55 14.44
N SER A 98 15.32 -3.35 14.77
CA SER A 98 15.84 -2.12 15.38
C SER A 98 16.87 -1.43 14.49
N GLU A 99 17.19 -2.04 13.33
CA GLU A 99 18.27 -1.59 12.46
C GLU A 99 17.79 -0.50 11.48
N PHE A 100 18.51 0.62 11.43
CA PHE A 100 18.19 1.76 10.56
C PHE A 100 18.03 1.37 9.08
N TYR A 101 19.01 0.64 8.54
CA TYR A 101 18.96 0.24 7.12
C TYR A 101 17.79 -0.67 6.78
N MET A 102 17.37 -1.52 7.72
CA MET A 102 16.19 -2.35 7.56
C MET A 102 14.92 -1.49 7.51
N PHE A 103 14.82 -0.47 8.35
CA PHE A 103 13.69 0.47 8.28
C PHE A 103 13.61 1.17 6.92
N VAL A 104 14.74 1.66 6.39
CA VAL A 104 14.80 2.31 5.07
C VAL A 104 14.35 1.35 3.97
N LEU A 105 14.87 0.11 3.97
CA LEU A 105 14.53 -0.90 2.96
C LEU A 105 13.05 -1.30 3.03
N LEU A 106 12.55 -1.61 4.22
CA LEU A 106 11.15 -2.02 4.42
C LEU A 106 10.19 -0.90 4.05
N ARG A 107 10.51 0.34 4.36
CA ARG A 107 9.75 1.52 3.97
C ARG A 107 9.74 1.74 2.46
N PHE A 108 10.85 1.54 1.80
CA PHE A 108 10.95 1.61 0.34
C PHE A 108 10.06 0.56 -0.34
N LEU A 109 10.18 -0.71 0.08
CA LEU A 109 9.36 -1.79 -0.45
C LEU A 109 7.86 -1.58 -0.18
N GLN A 110 7.53 -1.05 1.01
CA GLN A 110 6.17 -0.70 1.35
C GLN A 110 5.62 0.43 0.48
N GLY A 111 6.44 1.43 0.15
CA GLY A 111 6.07 2.48 -0.78
C GLY A 111 5.71 1.92 -2.16
N ILE A 112 6.55 1.04 -2.71
CA ILE A 112 6.30 0.38 -4.00
C ILE A 112 5.00 -0.41 -3.97
N SER A 113 4.84 -1.31 -2.99
CA SER A 113 3.65 -2.16 -2.88
C SER A 113 2.38 -1.34 -2.65
N GLY A 114 2.44 -0.29 -1.84
CA GLY A 114 1.34 0.61 -1.57
C GLY A 114 0.84 1.35 -2.82
N ALA A 115 1.77 1.85 -3.65
CA ALA A 115 1.44 2.53 -4.89
C ALA A 115 0.82 1.58 -5.92
N ILE A 116 1.42 0.40 -6.13
CA ILE A 116 0.89 -0.62 -7.04
C ILE A 116 -0.53 -1.04 -6.59
N GLY A 117 -0.71 -1.32 -5.30
CA GLY A 117 -2.01 -1.70 -4.73
C GLY A 117 -3.07 -0.64 -4.95
N LEU A 118 -2.73 0.63 -4.70
CA LEU A 118 -3.66 1.76 -4.89
C LEU A 118 -4.08 1.92 -6.36
N VAL A 119 -3.11 1.94 -7.28
CA VAL A 119 -3.38 2.13 -8.71
C VAL A 119 -4.25 1.00 -9.26
N ILE A 120 -3.93 -0.26 -8.94
CA ILE A 120 -4.69 -1.40 -9.42
C ILE A 120 -6.09 -1.47 -8.77
N ALA A 121 -6.21 -1.23 -7.47
CA ALA A 121 -7.50 -1.21 -6.78
C ALA A 121 -8.43 -0.15 -7.37
N THR A 122 -7.92 1.05 -7.60
CA THR A 122 -8.66 2.16 -8.20
C THR A 122 -9.13 1.80 -9.61
N ASN A 123 -8.25 1.25 -10.44
CA ASN A 123 -8.58 0.83 -11.80
C ASN A 123 -9.67 -0.25 -11.82
N LEU A 124 -9.56 -1.27 -10.97
CA LEU A 124 -10.57 -2.33 -10.89
C LEU A 124 -11.94 -1.80 -10.45
N ILE A 125 -11.98 -0.85 -9.51
CA ILE A 125 -13.22 -0.22 -9.06
C ILE A 125 -13.85 0.60 -10.20
N PHE A 126 -13.06 1.44 -10.88
CA PHE A 126 -13.56 2.27 -11.97
C PHE A 126 -14.11 1.45 -13.13
N VAL A 127 -13.38 0.42 -13.58
CA VAL A 127 -13.83 -0.48 -14.65
C VAL A 127 -15.14 -1.13 -14.29
N GLN A 128 -15.30 -1.61 -13.06
CA GLN A 128 -16.52 -2.29 -12.64
C GLN A 128 -17.72 -1.35 -12.57
N ILE A 129 -17.54 -0.13 -12.06
CA ILE A 129 -18.61 0.87 -11.99
C ILE A 129 -19.07 1.25 -13.41
N THR A 130 -18.13 1.43 -14.34
CA THR A 130 -18.43 1.81 -15.72
C THR A 130 -19.17 0.69 -16.48
N VAL A 131 -18.79 -0.57 -16.25
CA VAL A 131 -19.44 -1.73 -16.90
C VAL A 131 -20.84 -1.99 -16.34
N THR A 132 -21.07 -1.77 -15.05
CA THR A 132 -22.36 -2.05 -14.41
C THR A 132 -23.34 -0.87 -14.53
N GLY A 133 -22.85 0.34 -14.82
CA GLY A 133 -23.68 1.55 -15.04
C GLY A 133 -24.22 1.72 -16.45
N ARG A 134 -23.94 0.77 -17.35
CA ARG A 134 -24.54 0.65 -18.69
C ARG A 134 -25.55 -0.48 -18.71
#